data_30271f40d6cbfe73d911688b901397ae
#
_entry.id   30271f40d6cbfe73d911688b901397ae
#
_cell.length_a   1.000
_cell.length_b   1.000
_cell.length_c   1.000
_cell.angle_alpha   90.00
_cell.angle_beta   90.00
_cell.angle_gamma   90.00
#
_symmetry.space_group_name_H-M   'P 1'
#
loop_
_entity.id
_entity.type
_entity.pdbx_description
1 polymer ?
#
loop_
_entity_poly.entity_id
_entity_poly.type
_entity_poly.pdbx_seq_one_letter_code
_entity_poly.pdbx_strand_id
1 'polypeptide(L)'
;MMEMKYRLWACLLFLPMVLWASGRPKVAVVLSGGGAKGTAHIGALKVIEEAGIPIDYVVGTSMGAIVGGLYSIGYTPQQLDSMVNAQNWKFLLSDAPNPKDVLLDDRLKSERYVLSIPFSLKSVAVSDAGIIKGKNLARLFSTLTEGYQDSVDFSRLPIPFACVSENLVNGSEVVFHEGILATSMRSSMSIPGVFAPVDLDGMGLVDGGMVNNYPVDVALAMGADYIIGVDVQSPLLKASELKSVKDIFGQIINLQGEKKYRENLRNTDVLIKVDVTGYSAASFTKEAIDTLMVRG
;
A
#
# COMPACT_ATOMS: atom_id res chain seq x y z
N MET A 1 -50.73 -23.23 -36.50
CA MET A 1 -49.42 -23.12 -37.19
C MET A 1 -48.87 -21.66 -37.19
N MET A 2 -49.73 -20.65 -37.04
CA MET A 2 -49.33 -19.24 -36.98
C MET A 2 -48.73 -18.83 -35.62
N GLU A 3 -49.28 -19.30 -34.49
CA GLU A 3 -48.75 -18.99 -33.14
C GLU A 3 -47.33 -19.51 -32.84
N MET A 4 -46.91 -20.61 -33.48
CA MET A 4 -45.60 -21.19 -33.27
C MET A 4 -44.50 -20.36 -33.94
N LYS A 5 -44.84 -19.64 -35.05
CA LYS A 5 -43.88 -18.74 -35.74
C LYS A 5 -43.56 -17.50 -34.90
N TYR A 6 -44.52 -16.90 -34.20
CA TYR A 6 -44.30 -15.72 -33.36
C TYR A 6 -43.49 -16.03 -32.08
N ARG A 7 -43.63 -17.25 -31.53
CA ARG A 7 -42.83 -17.73 -30.41
C ARG A 7 -41.35 -17.90 -30.77
N LEU A 8 -41.06 -18.36 -31.99
CA LEU A 8 -39.67 -18.48 -32.48
C LEU A 8 -39.03 -17.14 -32.72
N TRP A 9 -39.76 -16.14 -33.23
CA TRP A 9 -39.26 -14.79 -33.44
C TRP A 9 -39.02 -14.04 -32.12
N ALA A 10 -39.86 -14.25 -31.09
CA ALA A 10 -39.67 -13.69 -29.76
C ALA A 10 -38.40 -14.24 -29.11
N CYS A 11 -38.07 -15.53 -29.25
CA CYS A 11 -36.82 -16.12 -28.75
C CYS A 11 -35.57 -15.57 -29.47
N LEU A 12 -35.67 -15.32 -30.80
CA LEU A 12 -34.56 -14.75 -31.58
C LEU A 12 -34.28 -13.27 -31.27
N LEU A 13 -35.28 -12.51 -30.84
CA LEU A 13 -35.11 -11.11 -30.41
C LEU A 13 -34.51 -10.98 -28.98
N PHE A 14 -34.69 -12.00 -28.13
CA PHE A 14 -34.09 -12.05 -26.80
C PHE A 14 -32.66 -12.59 -26.76
N LEU A 15 -32.23 -13.36 -27.76
CA LEU A 15 -30.89 -13.95 -27.83
C LEU A 15 -29.76 -12.87 -27.82
N PRO A 16 -29.83 -11.76 -28.59
CA PRO A 16 -28.79 -10.73 -28.55
C PRO A 16 -28.82 -9.90 -27.24
N MET A 17 -29.97 -9.81 -26.55
CA MET A 17 -30.04 -9.11 -25.26
C MET A 17 -29.33 -9.86 -24.14
N VAL A 18 -29.31 -11.18 -24.17
CA VAL A 18 -28.61 -12.00 -23.15
C VAL A 18 -27.09 -11.95 -23.38
N LEU A 19 -26.61 -11.80 -24.62
CA LEU A 19 -25.21 -11.67 -24.95
C LEU A 19 -24.62 -10.28 -24.61
N TRP A 20 -25.49 -9.27 -24.40
CA TRP A 20 -25.05 -7.91 -23.95
C TRP A 20 -25.11 -7.73 -22.43
N ALA A 21 -25.59 -8.76 -21.70
CA ALA A 21 -25.64 -8.75 -20.24
C ALA A 21 -24.33 -9.26 -19.58
N SER A 22 -23.33 -9.70 -20.34
CA SER A 22 -21.99 -9.88 -19.80
C SER A 22 -21.38 -8.50 -19.58
N GLY A 23 -21.32 -8.06 -18.33
CA GLY A 23 -20.65 -6.83 -17.93
C GLY A 23 -19.20 -6.81 -18.48
N ARG A 24 -18.63 -5.63 -18.67
CA ARG A 24 -17.21 -5.55 -19.04
C ARG A 24 -16.35 -6.30 -18.02
N PRO A 25 -15.18 -6.79 -18.42
CA PRO A 25 -14.21 -7.34 -17.49
C PRO A 25 -13.91 -6.35 -16.35
N LYS A 26 -13.83 -6.85 -15.14
CA LYS A 26 -13.48 -6.06 -13.96
C LYS A 26 -11.97 -5.93 -13.88
N VAL A 27 -11.50 -4.70 -13.85
CA VAL A 27 -10.08 -4.36 -13.83
C VAL A 27 -9.63 -4.06 -12.41
N ALA A 28 -8.58 -4.75 -11.97
CA ALA A 28 -7.89 -4.41 -10.73
C ALA A 28 -6.55 -3.73 -11.01
N VAL A 29 -6.22 -2.72 -10.20
CA VAL A 29 -4.88 -2.16 -10.11
C VAL A 29 -4.21 -2.70 -8.85
N VAL A 30 -3.05 -3.35 -9.04
CA VAL A 30 -2.25 -3.93 -7.97
C VAL A 30 -0.97 -3.12 -7.80
N LEU A 31 -0.74 -2.61 -6.59
CA LEU A 31 0.36 -1.70 -6.24
C LEU A 31 1.33 -2.39 -5.27
N SER A 32 2.56 -2.64 -5.71
CA SER A 32 3.55 -3.31 -4.86
C SER A 32 4.07 -2.43 -3.72
N GLY A 33 4.66 -3.05 -2.71
CA GLY A 33 5.43 -2.34 -1.70
C GLY A 33 6.79 -1.86 -2.24
N GLY A 34 7.34 -0.80 -1.62
CA GLY A 34 8.63 -0.26 -2.06
C GLY A 34 9.13 0.98 -1.30
N GLY A 35 8.46 1.39 -0.23
CA GLY A 35 8.80 2.62 0.49
C GLY A 35 8.72 3.84 -0.45
N ALA A 36 9.72 4.73 -0.42
CA ALA A 36 9.75 5.92 -1.27
C ALA A 36 9.58 5.62 -2.77
N LYS A 37 10.03 4.44 -3.24
CA LYS A 37 9.88 4.03 -4.64
C LYS A 37 8.40 3.91 -5.05
N GLY A 38 7.52 3.63 -4.09
CA GLY A 38 6.08 3.54 -4.32
C GLY A 38 5.41 4.87 -4.68
N THR A 39 6.10 6.01 -4.59
CA THR A 39 5.57 7.27 -5.14
C THR A 39 5.36 7.20 -6.66
N ALA A 40 6.07 6.29 -7.35
CA ALA A 40 5.87 5.98 -8.75
C ALA A 40 4.45 5.46 -9.08
N HIS A 41 3.77 4.84 -8.11
CA HIS A 41 2.36 4.41 -8.29
C HIS A 41 1.44 5.58 -8.67
N ILE A 42 1.74 6.78 -8.19
CA ILE A 42 0.96 7.98 -8.48
C ILE A 42 1.05 8.32 -9.97
N GLY A 43 2.26 8.22 -10.56
CA GLY A 43 2.47 8.40 -12.00
C GLY A 43 1.71 7.36 -12.82
N ALA A 44 1.82 6.08 -12.44
CA ALA A 44 1.09 5.01 -13.11
C ALA A 44 -0.44 5.19 -13.05
N LEU A 45 -0.98 5.55 -11.89
CA LEU A 45 -2.42 5.82 -11.74
C LEU A 45 -2.86 6.99 -12.63
N LYS A 46 -2.05 8.04 -12.75
CA LYS A 46 -2.34 9.17 -13.64
C LYS A 46 -2.47 8.71 -15.11
N VAL A 47 -1.54 7.88 -15.58
CA VAL A 47 -1.56 7.36 -16.96
C VAL A 47 -2.76 6.42 -17.17
N ILE A 48 -3.09 5.58 -16.19
CA ILE A 48 -4.26 4.68 -16.26
C ILE A 48 -5.56 5.49 -16.36
N GLU A 49 -5.71 6.56 -15.58
CA GLU A 49 -6.86 7.46 -15.68
C GLU A 49 -6.90 8.21 -17.02
N GLU A 50 -5.77 8.76 -17.50
CA GLU A 50 -5.66 9.45 -18.78
C GLU A 50 -6.00 8.52 -19.96
N ALA A 51 -5.70 7.23 -19.84
CA ALA A 51 -6.08 6.21 -20.81
C ALA A 51 -7.58 5.85 -20.75
N GLY A 52 -8.33 6.39 -19.79
CA GLY A 52 -9.76 6.13 -19.62
C GLY A 52 -10.07 4.70 -19.17
N ILE A 53 -9.12 4.01 -18.53
CA ILE A 53 -9.30 2.64 -18.05
C ILE A 53 -10.10 2.68 -16.75
N PRO A 54 -11.30 2.06 -16.70
CA PRO A 54 -12.09 2.01 -15.49
C PRO A 54 -11.47 1.02 -14.50
N ILE A 55 -11.25 1.46 -13.27
CA ILE A 55 -10.69 0.65 -12.18
C ILE A 55 -11.82 0.18 -11.27
N ASP A 56 -11.98 -1.13 -11.10
CA ASP A 56 -13.01 -1.75 -10.25
C ASP A 56 -12.49 -2.16 -8.88
N TYR A 57 -11.19 -2.44 -8.77
CA TYR A 57 -10.54 -2.85 -7.53
C TYR A 57 -9.15 -2.23 -7.43
N VAL A 58 -8.73 -1.92 -6.22
CA VAL A 58 -7.36 -1.53 -5.91
C VAL A 58 -6.84 -2.42 -4.78
N VAL A 59 -5.66 -2.99 -4.97
CA VAL A 59 -5.00 -3.81 -3.95
C VAL A 59 -3.56 -3.36 -3.79
N GLY A 60 -3.10 -3.25 -2.56
CA GLY A 60 -1.75 -2.76 -2.32
C GLY A 60 -1.06 -3.34 -1.10
N THR A 61 0.27 -3.26 -1.11
CA THR A 61 1.13 -3.59 0.03
C THR A 61 2.02 -2.41 0.37
N SER A 62 2.23 -2.10 1.65
CA SER A 62 3.15 -1.05 2.12
C SER A 62 2.80 0.32 1.50
N MET A 63 3.73 0.96 0.77
CA MET A 63 3.44 2.22 0.07
C MET A 63 2.30 2.05 -0.96
N GLY A 64 2.19 0.87 -1.59
CA GLY A 64 1.06 0.57 -2.47
C GLY A 64 -0.28 0.55 -1.74
N ALA A 65 -0.30 0.13 -0.46
CA ALA A 65 -1.49 0.21 0.39
C ALA A 65 -1.86 1.65 0.74
N ILE A 66 -0.86 2.52 0.96
CA ILE A 66 -1.10 3.95 1.25
C ILE A 66 -1.65 4.66 0.02
N VAL A 67 -0.97 4.55 -1.12
CA VAL A 67 -1.41 5.19 -2.37
C VAL A 67 -2.76 4.62 -2.82
N GLY A 68 -2.90 3.30 -2.80
CA GLY A 68 -4.14 2.61 -3.20
C GLY A 68 -5.32 2.92 -2.29
N GLY A 69 -5.11 2.92 -0.97
CA GLY A 69 -6.16 3.21 0.01
C GLY A 69 -6.66 4.66 -0.09
N LEU A 70 -5.77 5.62 -0.27
CA LEU A 70 -6.16 7.02 -0.49
C LEU A 70 -6.85 7.21 -1.84
N TYR A 71 -6.36 6.58 -2.88
CA TYR A 71 -6.99 6.59 -4.20
C TYR A 71 -8.40 5.99 -4.15
N SER A 72 -8.59 4.90 -3.41
CA SER A 72 -9.87 4.19 -3.27
C SER A 72 -10.96 5.00 -2.57
N ILE A 73 -10.59 5.98 -1.74
CA ILE A 73 -11.54 6.91 -1.10
C ILE A 73 -11.73 8.22 -1.89
N GLY A 74 -11.15 8.32 -3.10
CA GLY A 74 -11.43 9.39 -4.05
C GLY A 74 -10.35 10.46 -4.21
N TYR A 75 -9.14 10.28 -3.64
CA TYR A 75 -8.02 11.17 -3.98
C TYR A 75 -7.59 10.94 -5.42
N THR A 76 -7.50 12.02 -6.19
CA THR A 76 -6.97 11.97 -7.56
C THR A 76 -5.44 11.83 -7.53
N PRO A 77 -4.80 11.30 -8.60
CA PRO A 77 -3.34 11.26 -8.70
C PRO A 77 -2.69 12.64 -8.53
N GLN A 78 -3.31 13.72 -8.99
CA GLN A 78 -2.82 15.09 -8.83
C GLN A 78 -2.86 15.55 -7.37
N GLN A 79 -3.89 15.15 -6.62
CA GLN A 79 -3.98 15.43 -5.18
C GLN A 79 -2.94 14.62 -4.40
N LEU A 80 -2.73 13.34 -4.76
CA LEU A 80 -1.71 12.48 -4.18
C LEU A 80 -0.30 13.03 -4.42
N ASP A 81 0.01 13.49 -5.64
CA ASP A 81 1.27 14.14 -5.99
C ASP A 81 1.50 15.40 -5.13
N SER A 82 0.54 16.31 -5.10
CA SER A 82 0.62 17.53 -4.31
C SER A 82 0.82 17.23 -2.82
N MET A 83 0.11 16.22 -2.31
CA MET A 83 0.17 15.81 -0.91
C MET A 83 1.53 15.21 -0.56
N VAL A 84 2.07 14.30 -1.38
CA VAL A 84 3.36 13.65 -1.14
C VAL A 84 4.49 14.68 -1.16
N ASN A 85 4.45 15.65 -2.09
CA ASN A 85 5.43 16.71 -2.22
C ASN A 85 5.35 17.77 -1.10
N ALA A 86 4.20 17.93 -0.47
CA ALA A 86 4.01 18.88 0.65
C ALA A 86 4.52 18.35 1.99
N GLN A 87 4.87 17.05 2.10
CA GLN A 87 5.21 16.44 3.38
C GLN A 87 6.66 16.73 3.83
N ASN A 88 6.80 16.95 5.12
CA ASN A 88 8.12 16.87 5.77
C ASN A 88 8.41 15.40 6.15
N TRP A 89 8.95 14.63 5.19
CA TRP A 89 9.23 13.21 5.38
C TRP A 89 10.16 12.92 6.55
N LYS A 90 11.16 13.79 6.81
CA LYS A 90 12.05 13.63 7.96
C LYS A 90 11.28 13.67 9.28
N PHE A 91 10.28 14.54 9.39
CA PHE A 91 9.40 14.62 10.55
C PHE A 91 8.45 13.40 10.62
N LEU A 92 7.80 13.06 9.52
CA LEU A 92 6.83 11.96 9.48
C LEU A 92 7.46 10.61 9.79
N LEU A 93 8.68 10.38 9.31
CA LEU A 93 9.47 9.17 9.55
C LEU A 93 10.26 9.25 10.87
N SER A 94 9.74 9.98 11.86
CA SER A 94 10.29 10.08 13.19
C SER A 94 9.18 10.14 14.24
N ASP A 95 9.52 9.95 15.51
CA ASP A 95 8.61 10.18 16.64
C ASP A 95 8.83 11.56 17.28
N ALA A 96 9.44 12.50 16.57
CA ALA A 96 9.63 13.84 17.04
C ALA A 96 8.27 14.49 17.38
N PRO A 97 8.15 15.16 18.54
CA PRO A 97 6.92 15.84 18.89
C PRO A 97 6.67 16.99 17.90
N ASN A 98 5.39 17.22 17.57
CA ASN A 98 5.03 18.36 16.73
C ASN A 98 5.38 19.64 17.50
N PRO A 99 6.16 20.58 16.92
CA PRO A 99 6.51 21.83 17.58
C PRO A 99 5.33 22.66 18.07
N LYS A 100 4.13 22.46 17.49
CA LYS A 100 2.91 23.14 17.91
C LYS A 100 2.29 22.52 19.17
N ASP A 101 2.58 21.24 19.45
CA ASP A 101 2.02 20.49 20.57
C ASP A 101 2.95 20.50 21.81
N VAL A 102 4.16 21.05 21.68
CA VAL A 102 5.16 21.09 22.76
C VAL A 102 5.02 22.40 23.53
N LEU A 103 4.83 22.30 24.86
CA LEU A 103 4.83 23.46 25.73
C LEU A 103 6.18 24.21 25.64
N LEU A 104 6.16 25.52 25.79
CA LEU A 104 7.36 26.36 25.67
C LEU A 104 8.51 25.91 26.60
N ASP A 105 8.17 25.48 27.82
CA ASP A 105 9.14 24.96 28.79
C ASP A 105 9.83 23.67 28.32
N ASP A 106 9.12 22.79 27.64
CA ASP A 106 9.69 21.55 27.12
C ASP A 106 10.54 21.79 25.86
N ARG A 107 10.21 22.81 25.06
CA ARG A 107 11.07 23.30 23.98
C ARG A 107 12.41 23.81 24.51
N LEU A 108 12.38 24.65 25.52
CA LEU A 108 13.59 25.21 26.14
C LEU A 108 14.46 24.13 26.81
N LYS A 109 13.85 23.05 27.33
CA LYS A 109 14.57 21.88 27.86
C LYS A 109 15.21 21.06 26.75
N SER A 110 14.50 20.81 25.65
CA SER A 110 15.01 20.01 24.53
C SER A 110 16.18 20.67 23.81
N GLU A 111 16.23 21.99 23.79
CA GLU A 111 17.37 22.75 23.24
C GLU A 111 18.63 22.72 24.15
N ARG A 112 18.47 22.37 25.43
CA ARG A 112 19.58 22.28 26.40
C ARG A 112 20.27 20.91 26.45
N TYR A 113 19.62 19.85 25.99
CA TYR A 113 20.13 18.47 26.09
C TYR A 113 20.28 17.84 24.70
N VAL A 114 21.51 17.51 24.34
CA VAL A 114 21.86 16.89 23.06
C VAL A 114 21.44 15.40 23.03
N LEU A 115 21.21 14.78 24.21
CA LEU A 115 20.81 13.38 24.33
C LEU A 115 19.89 13.21 25.56
N SER A 116 18.65 12.76 25.33
CA SER A 116 17.72 12.31 26.38
C SER A 116 17.49 10.82 26.24
N ILE A 117 17.96 10.02 27.19
CA ILE A 117 17.68 8.58 27.26
C ILE A 117 16.52 8.41 28.23
N PRO A 118 15.32 8.04 27.76
CA PRO A 118 14.21 7.73 28.65
C PRO A 118 14.49 6.42 29.37
N PHE A 119 14.68 6.49 30.68
CA PHE A 119 14.80 5.29 31.53
C PHE A 119 13.39 4.85 31.94
N SER A 120 12.93 3.72 31.44
CA SER A 120 11.69 3.08 31.88
C SER A 120 11.99 1.66 32.39
N LEU A 121 11.59 1.39 33.65
CA LEU A 121 11.69 0.07 34.29
C LEU A 121 10.52 -0.87 33.94
N LYS A 122 9.66 -0.50 33.01
CA LYS A 122 8.52 -1.33 32.57
C LYS A 122 8.95 -2.34 31.50
N SER A 123 8.38 -3.53 31.55
CA SER A 123 8.59 -4.57 30.53
C SER A 123 8.40 -4.03 29.12
N VAL A 124 9.37 -4.32 28.24
CA VAL A 124 9.29 -3.96 26.82
C VAL A 124 8.17 -4.79 26.19
N ALA A 125 7.07 -4.15 25.80
CA ALA A 125 6.04 -4.79 25.01
C ALA A 125 6.55 -5.01 23.57
N VAL A 126 5.98 -5.96 22.84
CA VAL A 126 6.31 -6.23 21.42
C VAL A 126 6.15 -4.96 20.56
N SER A 127 5.20 -4.09 20.93
CA SER A 127 5.00 -2.77 20.30
C SER A 127 6.19 -1.81 20.42
N ASP A 128 7.15 -2.07 21.32
CA ASP A 128 8.35 -1.24 21.50
C ASP A 128 9.58 -1.80 20.75
N ALA A 129 9.42 -2.88 20.01
CA ALA A 129 10.51 -3.54 19.27
C ALA A 129 10.97 -2.76 18.02
N GLY A 130 10.23 -1.74 17.57
CA GLY A 130 10.62 -0.86 16.46
C GLY A 130 11.37 0.39 16.94
N ILE A 131 12.19 0.95 16.07
CA ILE A 131 12.93 2.19 16.34
C ILE A 131 11.97 3.39 16.36
N ILE A 132 10.94 3.38 15.48
CA ILE A 132 9.97 4.46 15.30
C ILE A 132 8.57 3.93 15.60
N LYS A 133 7.86 4.55 16.54
CA LYS A 133 6.45 4.18 16.85
C LYS A 133 5.48 4.58 15.74
N GLY A 134 5.87 5.54 14.89
CA GLY A 134 5.11 5.99 13.73
C GLY A 134 3.89 6.84 14.07
N LYS A 135 3.89 7.53 15.20
CA LYS A 135 2.78 8.38 15.65
C LYS A 135 2.44 9.49 14.66
N ASN A 136 3.47 10.10 14.03
CA ASN A 136 3.28 11.17 13.08
C ASN A 136 2.62 10.68 11.79
N LEU A 137 2.98 9.48 11.32
CA LEU A 137 2.34 8.83 10.18
C LEU A 137 0.91 8.41 10.49
N ALA A 138 0.67 7.81 11.67
CA ALA A 138 -0.68 7.44 12.10
C ALA A 138 -1.61 8.66 12.15
N ARG A 139 -1.13 9.80 12.69
CA ARG A 139 -1.88 11.07 12.70
C ARG A 139 -2.15 11.57 11.27
N LEU A 140 -1.15 11.52 10.39
CA LEU A 140 -1.33 11.90 8.98
C LEU A 140 -2.40 11.04 8.31
N PHE A 141 -2.33 9.71 8.44
CA PHE A 141 -3.32 8.81 7.83
C PHE A 141 -4.71 9.04 8.39
N SER A 142 -4.85 9.22 9.71
CA SER A 142 -6.15 9.57 10.31
C SER A 142 -6.72 10.88 9.76
N THR A 143 -5.87 11.89 9.50
CA THR A 143 -6.31 13.15 8.88
C THR A 143 -6.70 12.95 7.42
N LEU A 144 -5.92 12.18 6.65
CA LEU A 144 -6.18 11.95 5.22
C LEU A 144 -7.38 11.02 4.97
N THR A 145 -7.76 10.23 5.95
CA THR A 145 -8.95 9.36 5.91
C THR A 145 -10.10 9.92 6.75
N GLU A 146 -10.21 11.26 6.86
CA GLU A 146 -11.35 11.89 7.52
C GLU A 146 -12.66 11.43 6.87
N GLY A 147 -13.62 11.00 7.70
CA GLY A 147 -14.85 10.33 7.25
C GLY A 147 -14.78 8.80 7.22
N TYR A 148 -13.59 8.20 7.44
CA TYR A 148 -13.36 6.75 7.51
C TYR A 148 -12.66 6.34 8.81
N GLN A 149 -12.94 7.04 9.93
CA GLN A 149 -12.33 6.78 11.24
C GLN A 149 -12.91 5.57 11.94
N ASP A 150 -14.13 5.19 11.59
CA ASP A 150 -14.78 3.98 12.09
C ASP A 150 -14.37 2.76 11.24
N SER A 151 -14.66 1.57 11.75
CA SER A 151 -14.51 0.34 10.98
C SER A 151 -15.50 0.33 9.82
N VAL A 152 -14.99 0.19 8.60
CA VAL A 152 -15.77 0.14 7.36
C VAL A 152 -15.42 -1.11 6.55
N ASP A 153 -16.38 -1.61 5.80
CA ASP A 153 -16.17 -2.63 4.78
C ASP A 153 -15.55 -1.97 3.53
N PHE A 154 -14.32 -2.36 3.19
CA PHE A 154 -13.57 -1.76 2.09
C PHE A 154 -14.14 -2.12 0.71
N SER A 155 -15.02 -3.12 0.62
CA SER A 155 -15.77 -3.40 -0.62
C SER A 155 -16.79 -2.29 -0.94
N ARG A 156 -17.12 -1.45 0.04
CA ARG A 156 -18.09 -0.35 -0.07
C ARG A 156 -17.44 1.03 -0.26
N LEU A 157 -16.11 1.09 -0.35
CA LEU A 157 -15.43 2.32 -0.71
C LEU A 157 -15.76 2.72 -2.17
N PRO A 158 -15.58 3.98 -2.55
CA PRO A 158 -15.80 4.45 -3.92
C PRO A 158 -15.12 3.53 -4.97
N ILE A 159 -13.92 3.04 -4.68
CA ILE A 159 -13.30 1.90 -5.37
C ILE A 159 -12.99 0.84 -4.31
N PRO A 160 -13.54 -0.38 -4.43
CA PRO A 160 -13.24 -1.49 -3.53
C PRO A 160 -11.74 -1.72 -3.36
N PHE A 161 -11.32 -1.90 -2.11
CA PHE A 161 -9.92 -1.91 -1.71
C PHE A 161 -9.56 -3.11 -0.83
N ALA A 162 -8.30 -3.56 -0.93
CA ALA A 162 -7.69 -4.45 0.05
C ALA A 162 -6.21 -4.11 0.24
N CYS A 163 -5.67 -4.38 1.42
CA CYS A 163 -4.22 -4.28 1.64
C CYS A 163 -3.70 -5.41 2.51
N VAL A 164 -2.39 -5.66 2.38
CA VAL A 164 -1.75 -6.82 2.98
C VAL A 164 -0.81 -6.40 4.10
N SER A 165 -0.88 -7.13 5.22
CA SER A 165 0.07 -7.11 6.33
C SER A 165 0.50 -8.54 6.65
N GLU A 166 1.48 -8.69 7.56
CA GLU A 166 1.88 -9.97 8.12
C GLU A 166 1.66 -9.98 9.63
N ASN A 167 1.13 -11.08 10.15
CA ASN A 167 1.10 -11.34 11.59
C ASN A 167 2.44 -11.91 12.05
N LEU A 168 3.24 -11.12 12.75
CA LEU A 168 4.57 -11.49 13.20
C LEU A 168 4.57 -12.69 14.18
N VAL A 169 3.44 -12.97 14.84
CA VAL A 169 3.34 -14.07 15.82
C VAL A 169 3.44 -15.44 15.14
N ASN A 170 2.88 -15.58 13.93
CA ASN A 170 2.80 -16.86 13.23
C ASN A 170 3.24 -16.81 11.75
N GLY A 171 3.64 -15.63 11.23
CA GLY A 171 4.06 -15.44 9.84
C GLY A 171 2.91 -15.53 8.83
N SER A 172 1.65 -15.46 9.26
CA SER A 172 0.52 -15.53 8.34
C SER A 172 0.28 -14.19 7.65
N GLU A 173 -0.11 -14.27 6.40
CA GLU A 173 -0.64 -13.13 5.65
C GLU A 173 -1.97 -12.68 6.27
N VAL A 174 -2.12 -11.38 6.45
CA VAL A 174 -3.37 -10.74 6.88
C VAL A 174 -3.81 -9.79 5.79
N VAL A 175 -4.94 -10.10 5.16
CA VAL A 175 -5.55 -9.25 4.13
C VAL A 175 -6.67 -8.46 4.77
N PHE A 176 -6.55 -7.14 4.76
CA PHE A 176 -7.60 -6.24 5.23
C PHE A 176 -8.61 -5.99 4.10
N HIS A 177 -9.84 -6.41 4.33
CA HIS A 177 -11.03 -6.10 3.52
C HIS A 177 -12.01 -5.21 4.29
N GLU A 178 -11.75 -4.98 5.57
CA GLU A 178 -12.54 -4.16 6.48
C GLU A 178 -11.67 -3.63 7.62
N GLY A 179 -12.19 -2.69 8.38
CA GLY A 179 -11.52 -2.12 9.55
C GLY A 179 -11.36 -0.59 9.44
N ILE A 180 -10.52 -0.04 10.29
CA ILE A 180 -10.16 1.39 10.24
C ILE A 180 -9.09 1.55 9.15
N LEU A 181 -9.41 2.27 8.07
CA LEU A 181 -8.56 2.39 6.89
C LEU A 181 -7.14 2.90 7.24
N ALA A 182 -7.04 3.93 8.08
CA ALA A 182 -5.76 4.45 8.56
C ALA A 182 -4.90 3.38 9.26
N THR A 183 -5.53 2.55 10.08
CA THR A 183 -4.86 1.46 10.83
C THR A 183 -4.38 0.37 9.88
N SER A 184 -5.20 -0.03 8.90
CA SER A 184 -4.84 -1.04 7.91
C SER A 184 -3.65 -0.59 7.06
N MET A 185 -3.66 0.66 6.56
CA MET A 185 -2.52 1.24 5.84
C MET A 185 -1.27 1.32 6.72
N ARG A 186 -1.43 1.73 8.00
CA ARG A 186 -0.31 1.83 8.95
C ARG A 186 0.28 0.44 9.25
N SER A 187 -0.55 -0.59 9.38
CA SER A 187 -0.10 -1.97 9.58
C SER A 187 0.70 -2.46 8.38
N SER A 188 0.16 -2.27 7.17
CA SER A 188 0.77 -2.70 5.92
C SER A 188 2.15 -2.10 5.65
N MET A 189 2.48 -0.94 6.25
CA MET A 189 3.78 -0.28 6.07
C MET A 189 4.74 -0.41 7.27
N SER A 190 4.43 -1.23 8.26
CA SER A 190 5.22 -1.38 9.49
C SER A 190 6.47 -2.24 9.26
N ILE A 191 7.46 -1.71 8.53
CA ILE A 191 8.71 -2.41 8.20
C ILE A 191 9.44 -2.81 9.49
N PRO A 192 9.68 -4.12 9.75
CA PRO A 192 10.39 -4.59 10.93
C PRO A 192 11.78 -3.95 11.06
N GLY A 193 12.15 -3.56 12.27
CA GLY A 193 13.42 -2.86 12.54
C GLY A 193 13.42 -1.36 12.21
N VAL A 194 12.40 -0.87 11.50
CA VAL A 194 12.18 0.57 11.23
C VAL A 194 11.02 1.08 12.06
N PHE A 195 9.86 0.43 11.93
CA PHE A 195 8.64 0.80 12.65
C PHE A 195 8.23 -0.25 13.66
N ALA A 196 7.64 0.20 14.75
CA ALA A 196 7.00 -0.69 15.71
C ALA A 196 5.81 -1.42 15.03
N PRO A 197 5.61 -2.71 15.32
CA PRO A 197 4.43 -3.43 14.92
C PRO A 197 3.14 -2.73 15.38
N VAL A 198 2.06 -2.88 14.62
CA VAL A 198 0.73 -2.44 15.04
C VAL A 198 0.07 -3.58 15.79
N ASP A 199 -0.30 -3.33 17.05
CA ASP A 199 -1.08 -4.30 17.84
C ASP A 199 -2.57 -4.14 17.49
N LEU A 200 -3.16 -5.18 16.94
CA LEU A 200 -4.56 -5.25 16.58
C LEU A 200 -5.09 -6.65 16.90
N ASP A 201 -6.08 -6.75 17.80
CA ASP A 201 -6.73 -8.00 18.20
C ASP A 201 -5.75 -9.10 18.65
N GLY A 202 -4.67 -8.71 19.34
CA GLY A 202 -3.61 -9.61 19.80
C GLY A 202 -2.64 -10.07 18.71
N MET A 203 -2.74 -9.51 17.50
CA MET A 203 -1.78 -9.71 16.42
C MET A 203 -0.75 -8.57 16.41
N GLY A 204 0.52 -8.91 16.36
CA GLY A 204 1.60 -7.95 16.08
C GLY A 204 1.77 -7.80 14.57
N LEU A 205 1.13 -6.79 13.98
CA LEU A 205 1.10 -6.62 12.52
C LEU A 205 2.30 -5.82 12.01
N VAL A 206 2.94 -6.36 10.98
CA VAL A 206 4.07 -5.76 10.28
C VAL A 206 3.82 -5.64 8.79
N ASP A 207 4.78 -5.06 8.06
CA ASP A 207 4.70 -4.84 6.61
C ASP A 207 4.43 -6.14 5.85
N GLY A 208 3.40 -6.12 5.02
CA GLY A 208 2.98 -7.27 4.21
C GLY A 208 3.98 -7.66 3.12
N GLY A 209 4.98 -6.83 2.86
CA GLY A 209 6.01 -7.09 1.86
C GLY A 209 6.86 -8.33 2.14
N MET A 210 6.86 -8.82 3.37
CA MET A 210 7.54 -10.06 3.75
C MET A 210 6.82 -11.32 3.25
N VAL A 211 5.49 -11.28 3.09
CA VAL A 211 4.68 -12.44 2.69
C VAL A 211 4.05 -12.27 1.32
N ASN A 212 3.62 -11.06 0.96
CA ASN A 212 2.96 -10.78 -0.32
C ASN A 212 3.17 -9.31 -0.74
N ASN A 213 4.33 -9.02 -1.32
CA ASN A 213 4.70 -7.66 -1.69
C ASN A 213 4.04 -7.17 -3.00
N TYR A 214 3.37 -8.06 -3.74
CA TYR A 214 2.71 -7.77 -5.01
C TYR A 214 1.42 -8.59 -5.11
N PRO A 215 0.32 -8.15 -4.44
CA PRO A 215 -0.82 -8.99 -4.06
C PRO A 215 -1.85 -9.18 -5.20
N VAL A 216 -1.45 -9.75 -6.33
CA VAL A 216 -2.33 -10.07 -7.47
C VAL A 216 -3.36 -11.14 -7.11
N ASP A 217 -2.96 -12.15 -6.36
CA ASP A 217 -3.84 -13.20 -5.86
C ASP A 217 -5.00 -12.65 -5.03
N VAL A 218 -4.77 -11.59 -4.25
CA VAL A 218 -5.82 -10.91 -3.50
C VAL A 218 -6.81 -10.21 -4.45
N ALA A 219 -6.31 -9.54 -5.48
CA ALA A 219 -7.17 -8.90 -6.49
C ALA A 219 -8.04 -9.91 -7.25
N LEU A 220 -7.47 -11.07 -7.61
CA LEU A 220 -8.21 -12.18 -8.23
C LEU A 220 -9.28 -12.74 -7.28
N ALA A 221 -8.96 -12.89 -5.99
CA ALA A 221 -9.92 -13.33 -4.97
C ALA A 221 -11.07 -12.32 -4.78
N MET A 222 -10.85 -11.03 -5.00
CA MET A 222 -11.90 -10.00 -5.02
C MET A 222 -12.80 -10.07 -6.26
N GLY A 223 -12.44 -10.87 -7.26
CA GLY A 223 -13.22 -11.08 -8.49
C GLY A 223 -12.76 -10.20 -9.66
N ALA A 224 -11.50 -9.81 -9.71
CA ALA A 224 -10.92 -9.16 -10.88
C ALA A 224 -10.75 -10.16 -12.04
N ASP A 225 -11.11 -9.70 -13.24
CA ASP A 225 -10.94 -10.45 -14.48
C ASP A 225 -9.65 -10.06 -15.22
N TYR A 226 -9.13 -8.85 -14.93
CA TYR A 226 -7.98 -8.27 -15.60
C TYR A 226 -7.10 -7.50 -14.60
N ILE A 227 -5.80 -7.76 -14.62
CA ILE A 227 -4.85 -7.22 -13.65
C ILE A 227 -3.87 -6.28 -14.32
N ILE A 228 -3.88 -5.02 -13.88
CA ILE A 228 -2.82 -4.04 -14.15
C ILE A 228 -1.96 -3.94 -12.90
N GLY A 229 -0.75 -4.44 -12.95
CA GLY A 229 0.16 -4.44 -11.81
C GLY A 229 1.26 -3.39 -11.96
N VAL A 230 1.44 -2.57 -10.93
CA VAL A 230 2.54 -1.59 -10.85
C VAL A 230 3.56 -2.09 -9.86
N ASP A 231 4.72 -2.45 -10.37
CA ASP A 231 5.79 -3.06 -9.57
C ASP A 231 7.01 -2.14 -9.47
N VAL A 232 7.30 -1.71 -8.23
CA VAL A 232 8.42 -0.83 -7.87
C VAL A 232 9.51 -1.58 -7.09
N GLN A 233 9.46 -2.91 -7.06
CA GLN A 233 10.45 -3.71 -6.36
C GLN A 233 11.80 -3.67 -7.10
N SER A 234 12.88 -3.64 -6.32
CA SER A 234 14.23 -3.87 -6.86
C SER A 234 14.45 -5.36 -7.07
N PRO A 235 15.27 -5.76 -8.05
CA PRO A 235 15.67 -7.16 -8.19
C PRO A 235 16.45 -7.62 -6.96
N LEU A 236 16.52 -8.93 -6.76
CA LEU A 236 17.38 -9.52 -5.73
C LEU A 236 18.85 -9.14 -5.98
N LEU A 237 19.56 -8.82 -4.91
CA LEU A 237 20.97 -8.45 -4.95
C LEU A 237 21.83 -9.67 -5.29
N LYS A 238 22.88 -9.45 -6.06
CA LYS A 238 23.92 -10.44 -6.30
C LYS A 238 24.83 -10.57 -5.07
N ALA A 239 25.54 -11.68 -4.93
CA ALA A 239 26.47 -11.89 -3.82
C ALA A 239 27.52 -10.77 -3.67
N SER A 240 27.95 -10.15 -4.78
CA SER A 240 28.90 -9.02 -4.79
C SER A 240 28.31 -7.70 -4.29
N GLU A 241 26.97 -7.60 -4.19
CA GLU A 241 26.22 -6.42 -3.78
C GLU A 241 25.79 -6.48 -2.31
N LEU A 242 25.86 -7.66 -1.67
CA LEU A 242 25.57 -7.89 -0.25
C LEU A 242 26.74 -7.42 0.62
N LYS A 243 26.88 -6.12 0.83
CA LYS A 243 28.04 -5.50 1.50
C LYS A 243 27.75 -5.01 2.92
N SER A 244 26.49 -4.90 3.31
CA SER A 244 26.09 -4.40 4.62
C SER A 244 25.05 -5.29 5.29
N VAL A 245 24.92 -5.19 6.61
CA VAL A 245 23.84 -5.86 7.38
C VAL A 245 22.47 -5.46 6.83
N LYS A 246 22.31 -4.21 6.40
CA LYS A 246 21.07 -3.70 5.78
C LYS A 246 20.77 -4.43 4.46
N ASP A 247 21.77 -4.66 3.61
CA ASP A 247 21.59 -5.35 2.33
C ASP A 247 21.19 -6.80 2.56
N ILE A 248 21.86 -7.48 3.52
CA ILE A 248 21.56 -8.86 3.89
C ILE A 248 20.14 -8.97 4.44
N PHE A 249 19.74 -8.08 5.36
CA PHE A 249 18.41 -8.07 5.95
C PHE A 249 17.34 -7.82 4.91
N GLY A 250 17.52 -6.81 4.04
CA GLY A 250 16.62 -6.53 2.94
C GLY A 250 16.48 -7.69 1.96
N GLN A 251 17.59 -8.39 1.67
CA GLN A 251 17.58 -9.58 0.83
C GLN A 251 16.79 -10.74 1.45
N ILE A 252 16.93 -10.96 2.76
CA ILE A 252 16.17 -12.01 3.48
C ILE A 252 14.66 -11.72 3.38
N ILE A 253 14.26 -10.47 3.61
CA ILE A 253 12.85 -10.05 3.47
C ILE A 253 12.36 -10.33 2.04
N ASN A 254 13.09 -9.91 1.02
CA ASN A 254 12.69 -10.10 -0.38
C ASN A 254 12.61 -11.58 -0.77
N LEU A 255 13.47 -12.43 -0.21
CA LEU A 255 13.47 -13.87 -0.50
C LEU A 255 12.26 -14.60 0.08
N GLN A 256 11.70 -14.14 1.21
CA GLN A 256 10.53 -14.78 1.81
C GLN A 256 9.31 -14.73 0.88
N GLY A 257 9.05 -13.58 0.26
CA GLY A 257 7.92 -13.38 -0.67
C GLY A 257 8.19 -13.83 -2.12
N GLU A 258 9.41 -14.24 -2.47
CA GLU A 258 9.85 -14.45 -3.86
C GLU A 258 9.01 -15.47 -4.63
N LYS A 259 8.64 -16.60 -4.00
CA LYS A 259 7.80 -17.62 -4.65
C LYS A 259 6.43 -17.05 -5.02
N LYS A 260 5.78 -16.40 -4.07
CA LYS A 260 4.45 -15.80 -4.26
C LYS A 260 4.50 -14.66 -5.28
N TYR A 261 5.53 -13.85 -5.25
CA TYR A 261 5.78 -12.80 -6.23
C TYR A 261 5.84 -13.36 -7.66
N ARG A 262 6.59 -14.44 -7.89
CA ARG A 262 6.67 -15.09 -9.22
C ARG A 262 5.33 -15.68 -9.69
N GLU A 263 4.54 -16.22 -8.77
CA GLU A 263 3.20 -16.72 -9.07
C GLU A 263 2.28 -15.56 -9.45
N ASN A 264 2.31 -14.47 -8.71
CA ASN A 264 1.53 -13.26 -8.96
C ASN A 264 1.92 -12.57 -10.28
N LEU A 265 3.21 -12.54 -10.64
CA LEU A 265 3.65 -12.03 -11.94
C LEU A 265 3.04 -12.80 -13.12
N ARG A 266 2.86 -14.12 -13.01
CA ARG A 266 2.26 -14.94 -14.09
C ARG A 266 0.77 -14.66 -14.29
N ASN A 267 0.13 -14.14 -13.26
CA ASN A 267 -1.30 -13.82 -13.25
C ASN A 267 -1.55 -12.32 -13.48
N THR A 268 -0.55 -11.58 -13.94
CA THR A 268 -0.64 -10.16 -14.28
C THR A 268 -0.80 -10.01 -15.78
N ASP A 269 -1.85 -9.33 -16.23
CA ASP A 269 -2.13 -9.13 -17.66
C ASP A 269 -1.29 -7.98 -18.23
N VAL A 270 -1.17 -6.88 -17.49
CA VAL A 270 -0.31 -5.74 -17.83
C VAL A 270 0.61 -5.43 -16.66
N LEU A 271 1.91 -5.60 -16.87
CA LEU A 271 2.94 -5.27 -15.87
C LEU A 271 3.59 -3.92 -16.19
N ILE A 272 3.40 -2.95 -15.31
CA ILE A 272 4.15 -1.69 -15.30
C ILE A 272 5.34 -1.89 -14.35
N LYS A 273 6.47 -2.34 -14.90
CA LYS A 273 7.71 -2.48 -14.13
C LYS A 273 8.47 -1.17 -14.14
N VAL A 274 8.42 -0.44 -13.03
CA VAL A 274 9.06 0.87 -12.92
C VAL A 274 10.58 0.72 -12.76
N ASP A 275 11.35 1.51 -13.48
CA ASP A 275 12.80 1.62 -13.26
C ASP A 275 13.08 2.42 -11.99
N VAL A 276 13.42 1.72 -10.93
CA VAL A 276 13.78 2.28 -9.62
C VAL A 276 15.29 2.32 -9.37
N THR A 277 16.10 2.13 -10.41
CA THR A 277 17.57 2.15 -10.30
C THR A 277 18.06 3.47 -9.72
N GLY A 278 18.94 3.38 -8.73
CA GLY A 278 19.47 4.54 -8.00
C GLY A 278 18.64 5.00 -6.80
N TYR A 279 17.47 4.39 -6.57
CA TYR A 279 16.58 4.74 -5.45
C TYR A 279 16.38 3.57 -4.47
N SER A 280 16.26 3.90 -3.20
CA SER A 280 15.94 2.98 -2.12
C SER A 280 14.57 3.25 -1.52
N ALA A 281 14.10 2.36 -0.65
CA ALA A 281 12.87 2.58 0.12
C ALA A 281 12.90 3.84 1.02
N ALA A 282 14.08 4.41 1.29
CA ALA A 282 14.27 5.60 2.10
C ALA A 282 14.52 6.89 1.28
N SER A 283 14.39 6.87 -0.04
CA SER A 283 14.68 8.01 -0.93
C SER A 283 13.54 9.03 -0.96
N PHE A 284 13.21 9.61 0.19
CA PHE A 284 12.15 10.62 0.36
C PHE A 284 12.65 12.06 0.16
N THR A 285 13.54 12.33 -0.80
CA THR A 285 13.85 13.71 -1.21
C THR A 285 12.88 14.16 -2.30
N LYS A 286 12.68 15.46 -2.42
CA LYS A 286 11.77 16.01 -3.45
C LYS A 286 12.17 15.56 -4.85
N GLU A 287 13.46 15.63 -5.17
CA GLU A 287 14.00 15.25 -6.48
C GLU A 287 13.79 13.75 -6.79
N ALA A 288 13.94 12.91 -5.74
CA ALA A 288 13.70 11.47 -5.89
C ALA A 288 12.22 11.18 -6.12
N ILE A 289 11.32 11.82 -5.36
CA ILE A 289 9.88 11.69 -5.47
C ILE A 289 9.41 12.13 -6.87
N ASP A 290 9.81 13.33 -7.31
CA ASP A 290 9.45 13.87 -8.63
C ASP A 290 9.93 12.93 -9.76
N THR A 291 11.18 12.43 -9.67
CA THR A 291 11.73 11.50 -10.67
C THR A 291 10.99 10.16 -10.69
N LEU A 292 10.69 9.60 -9.51
CA LEU A 292 9.98 8.33 -9.41
C LEU A 292 8.56 8.41 -9.95
N MET A 293 7.85 9.51 -9.70
CA MET A 293 6.52 9.74 -10.26
C MET A 293 6.53 9.85 -11.80
N VAL A 294 7.57 10.47 -12.37
CA VAL A 294 7.72 10.55 -13.85
C VAL A 294 8.02 9.17 -14.46
N ARG A 295 8.70 8.29 -13.73
CA ARG A 295 9.02 6.93 -14.18
C ARG A 295 7.83 5.95 -14.07
N GLY A 296 6.89 6.26 -13.19
CA GLY A 296 5.64 5.50 -13.02
C GLY A 296 4.63 5.87 -14.07
#